data_c47e3c6aa05c717527ce9abba8ed752f
#
_entry.id   c47e3c6aa05c717527ce9abba8ed752f
#
_cell.length_a   1.000
_cell.length_b   1.000
_cell.length_c   1.000
_cell.angle_alpha   90.00
_cell.angle_beta   90.00
_cell.angle_gamma   90.00
#
_symmetry.space_group_name_H-M   'P 1'
#
loop_
_entity.id
_entity.type
_entity.pdbx_description
1 polymer ?
#
loop_
_entity_poly.entity_id
_entity_poly.type
_entity_poly.pdbx_seq_one_letter_code
_entity_poly.pdbx_strand_id
1 'polypeptide(L)'
;NAGDEVEVNVTFPEKYQAADLAGKPAVFKVKINEIKAKELPELNDEFASEVSEFDTLAEYKEDLRKHLEVEKENEAKRTKEDEAIKKIIDKSTMEIPEAMIETQCENMINEFAQRIAQSGLSMEQYMQFSGMTIDGLKEQVRPEAETRIKSSLVLEQIAKEENIEVSEDEINAEVEKMAAQY
;
A
#
# COMPACT_ATOMS: atom_id res chain seq x y z
N ASN A 1 28.47 22.23 20.37
CA ASN A 1 29.20 22.44 19.12
C ASN A 1 29.93 21.16 18.70
N ALA A 2 30.32 21.05 17.41
CA ALA A 2 31.19 19.96 16.99
C ALA A 2 32.52 20.04 17.77
N GLY A 3 32.98 18.90 18.28
CA GLY A 3 34.17 18.80 19.14
C GLY A 3 33.87 18.81 20.64
N ASP A 4 32.66 19.17 21.06
CA ASP A 4 32.29 19.18 22.47
C ASP A 4 32.21 17.76 23.04
N GLU A 5 32.66 17.58 24.27
CA GLU A 5 32.46 16.37 25.07
C GLU A 5 31.40 16.64 26.13
N VAL A 6 30.35 15.84 26.14
CA VAL A 6 29.22 15.96 27.08
C VAL A 6 28.97 14.65 27.80
N GLU A 7 28.59 14.71 29.06
CA GLU A 7 28.09 13.55 29.81
C GLU A 7 26.57 13.53 29.77
N VAL A 8 26.01 12.45 29.24
CA VAL A 8 24.56 12.22 29.14
C VAL A 8 24.19 11.16 30.16
N ASN A 9 23.41 11.56 31.17
CA ASN A 9 22.89 10.68 32.20
C ASN A 9 21.53 10.15 31.75
N VAL A 10 21.39 8.85 31.58
CA VAL A 10 20.14 8.18 31.18
C VAL A 10 19.90 6.98 32.07
N THR A 11 18.63 6.58 32.17
CA THR A 11 18.22 5.33 32.81
C THR A 11 17.61 4.45 31.74
N PHE A 12 18.08 3.22 31.61
CA PHE A 12 17.52 2.26 30.66
C PHE A 12 16.07 1.94 31.03
N PRO A 13 15.17 1.78 30.04
CA PRO A 13 13.79 1.38 30.29
C PRO A 13 13.72 0.05 31.05
N GLU A 14 12.69 -0.14 31.89
CA GLU A 14 12.49 -1.40 32.64
C GLU A 14 12.35 -2.63 31.73
N LYS A 15 11.81 -2.44 30.50
CA LYS A 15 11.66 -3.49 29.46
C LYS A 15 12.75 -3.40 28.38
N TYR A 16 14.00 -3.20 28.79
CA TYR A 16 15.10 -3.19 27.83
C TYR A 16 15.50 -4.60 27.42
N GLN A 17 15.88 -4.80 26.16
CA GLN A 17 16.21 -6.13 25.61
C GLN A 17 17.34 -6.86 26.36
N ALA A 18 18.32 -6.10 26.86
CA ALA A 18 19.35 -6.66 27.71
C ALA A 18 18.93 -6.55 29.19
N ALA A 19 18.55 -7.68 29.78
CA ALA A 19 18.07 -7.77 31.16
C ALA A 19 19.07 -7.21 32.19
N ASP A 20 20.36 -7.30 31.89
CA ASP A 20 21.45 -6.81 32.75
C ASP A 20 21.53 -5.28 32.83
N LEU A 21 20.92 -4.58 31.88
CA LEU A 21 20.89 -3.11 31.79
C LEU A 21 19.53 -2.51 32.11
N ALA A 22 18.46 -3.31 32.12
CA ALA A 22 17.09 -2.85 32.37
C ALA A 22 16.97 -2.12 33.72
N GLY A 23 16.40 -0.92 33.71
CA GLY A 23 16.19 -0.09 34.89
C GLY A 23 17.47 0.52 35.51
N LYS A 24 18.66 0.26 34.95
CA LYS A 24 19.91 0.79 35.51
C LYS A 24 20.27 2.18 34.98
N PRO A 25 20.80 3.05 35.83
CA PRO A 25 21.35 4.32 35.38
C PRO A 25 22.69 4.11 34.66
N ALA A 26 22.90 4.86 33.59
CA ALA A 26 24.16 4.88 32.83
C ALA A 26 24.58 6.31 32.52
N VAL A 27 25.87 6.52 32.48
CA VAL A 27 26.48 7.80 32.07
C VAL A 27 27.23 7.57 30.78
N PHE A 28 26.81 8.24 29.72
CA PHE A 28 27.48 8.19 28.44
C PHE A 28 28.38 9.40 28.26
N LYS A 29 29.67 9.18 28.03
CA LYS A 29 30.61 10.23 27.60
C LYS A 29 30.52 10.30 26.08
N VAL A 30 29.88 11.36 25.58
CA VAL A 30 29.60 11.55 24.14
C VAL A 30 30.48 12.67 23.62
N LYS A 31 31.28 12.37 22.60
CA LYS A 31 32.00 13.37 21.82
C LYS A 31 31.23 13.66 20.54
N ILE A 32 30.84 14.92 20.36
CA ILE A 32 30.11 15.37 19.15
C ILE A 32 31.15 15.56 18.03
N ASN A 33 31.24 14.60 17.12
CA ASN A 33 32.22 14.69 16.03
C ASN A 33 31.77 15.65 14.94
N GLU A 34 30.48 15.64 14.58
CA GLU A 34 29.94 16.41 13.49
C GLU A 34 28.46 16.71 13.75
N ILE A 35 28.00 17.88 13.36
CA ILE A 35 26.61 18.26 13.35
C ILE A 35 26.22 18.52 11.90
N LYS A 36 25.34 17.68 11.32
CA LYS A 36 24.79 17.85 9.99
C LYS A 36 23.39 18.45 10.07
N ALA A 37 23.21 19.58 9.43
CA ALA A 37 21.88 20.16 9.21
C ALA A 37 21.40 19.81 7.79
N LYS A 38 20.12 19.47 7.66
CA LYS A 38 19.52 19.28 6.35
C LYS A 38 19.12 20.64 5.81
N GLU A 39 19.80 21.08 4.76
CA GLU A 39 19.43 22.26 4.00
C GLU A 39 18.61 21.82 2.78
N LEU A 40 17.45 22.43 2.61
CA LEU A 40 16.60 22.19 1.44
C LEU A 40 16.90 23.27 0.39
N PRO A 41 16.94 22.91 -0.90
CA PRO A 41 17.09 23.90 -1.95
C PRO A 41 15.90 24.87 -1.97
N GLU A 42 16.12 26.07 -2.45
CA GLU A 42 15.06 27.03 -2.69
C GLU A 42 14.10 26.55 -3.79
N LEU A 43 12.80 26.72 -3.58
CA LEU A 43 11.79 26.38 -4.58
C LEU A 43 11.72 27.50 -5.64
N ASN A 44 12.59 27.38 -6.64
CA ASN A 44 12.74 28.29 -7.75
C ASN A 44 12.77 27.53 -9.10
N ASP A 45 13.01 28.22 -10.19
CA ASP A 45 13.05 27.61 -11.53
C ASP A 45 14.25 26.67 -11.70
N GLU A 46 15.38 26.96 -11.05
CA GLU A 46 16.55 26.09 -11.05
C GLU A 46 16.23 24.75 -10.39
N PHE A 47 15.54 24.76 -9.24
CA PHE A 47 15.03 23.54 -8.61
C PHE A 47 14.10 22.75 -9.54
N ALA A 48 13.18 23.42 -10.24
CA ALA A 48 12.25 22.75 -11.14
C ALA A 48 12.98 22.04 -12.29
N SER A 49 13.97 22.68 -12.89
CA SER A 49 14.77 22.09 -13.98
C SER A 49 15.70 20.96 -13.52
N GLU A 50 16.12 20.94 -12.25
CA GLU A 50 16.92 19.85 -11.69
C GLU A 50 16.12 18.57 -11.38
N VAL A 51 14.84 18.73 -10.97
CA VAL A 51 14.01 17.61 -10.49
C VAL A 51 12.92 17.16 -11.45
N SER A 52 12.74 17.90 -12.56
CA SER A 52 11.69 17.63 -13.53
C SER A 52 12.12 17.97 -14.97
N GLU A 53 11.24 17.76 -15.94
CA GLU A 53 11.45 18.12 -17.35
C GLU A 53 11.03 19.58 -17.67
N PHE A 54 10.62 20.36 -16.65
CA PHE A 54 10.11 21.72 -16.82
C PHE A 54 11.18 22.78 -16.53
N ASP A 55 11.18 23.84 -17.30
CA ASP A 55 12.13 24.95 -17.14
C ASP A 55 11.72 25.91 -16.02
N THR A 56 10.45 25.93 -15.64
CA THR A 56 9.93 26.84 -14.61
C THR A 56 9.18 26.12 -13.50
N LEU A 57 9.28 26.66 -12.29
CA LEU A 57 8.53 26.16 -11.14
C LEU A 57 7.01 26.27 -11.34
N ALA A 58 6.55 27.24 -12.12
CA ALA A 58 5.14 27.42 -12.43
C ALA A 58 4.60 26.27 -13.29
N GLU A 59 5.32 25.86 -14.32
CA GLU A 59 4.97 24.73 -15.19
C GLU A 59 5.01 23.41 -14.40
N TYR A 60 6.05 23.18 -13.60
CA TYR A 60 6.16 22.00 -12.75
C TYR A 60 4.99 21.90 -11.76
N LYS A 61 4.61 23.01 -11.12
CA LYS A 61 3.44 23.03 -10.22
C LYS A 61 2.13 22.78 -10.93
N GLU A 62 1.97 23.32 -12.14
CA GLU A 62 0.76 23.10 -12.94
C GLU A 62 0.62 21.64 -13.37
N ASP A 63 1.71 21.02 -13.80
CA ASP A 63 1.75 19.60 -14.15
C ASP A 63 1.45 18.71 -12.93
N LEU A 64 2.12 18.97 -11.81
CA LEU A 64 1.88 18.26 -10.57
C LEU A 64 0.43 18.40 -10.10
N ARG A 65 -0.17 19.59 -10.27
CA ARG A 65 -1.58 19.81 -9.96
C ARG A 65 -2.48 18.93 -10.81
N LYS A 66 -2.25 18.88 -12.13
CA LYS A 66 -3.04 18.05 -13.05
C LYS A 66 -2.95 16.58 -12.69
N HIS A 67 -1.74 16.09 -12.41
CA HIS A 67 -1.55 14.70 -11.97
C HIS A 67 -2.31 14.39 -10.66
N LEU A 68 -2.20 15.28 -9.67
CA LEU A 68 -2.91 15.12 -8.41
C LEU A 68 -4.44 15.21 -8.56
N GLU A 69 -4.94 16.07 -9.44
CA GLU A 69 -6.38 16.17 -9.75
C GLU A 69 -6.89 14.86 -10.37
N VAL A 70 -6.19 14.31 -11.37
CA VAL A 70 -6.55 13.03 -12.00
C VAL A 70 -6.46 11.88 -10.98
N GLU A 71 -5.42 11.85 -10.16
CA GLU A 71 -5.27 10.83 -9.11
C GLU A 71 -6.45 10.90 -8.11
N LYS A 72 -6.78 12.10 -7.63
CA LYS A 72 -7.88 12.32 -6.69
C LYS A 72 -9.24 12.04 -7.29
N GLU A 73 -9.45 12.36 -8.55
CA GLU A 73 -10.70 12.02 -9.26
C GLU A 73 -10.85 10.49 -9.38
N ASN A 74 -9.79 9.79 -9.76
CA ASN A 74 -9.78 8.34 -9.84
C ASN A 74 -9.99 7.68 -8.47
N GLU A 75 -9.36 8.19 -7.43
CA GLU A 75 -9.54 7.72 -6.05
C GLU A 75 -10.99 7.91 -5.59
N ALA A 76 -11.55 9.10 -5.82
CA ALA A 76 -12.94 9.41 -5.47
C ALA A 76 -13.94 8.53 -6.23
N LYS A 77 -13.67 8.25 -7.51
CA LYS A 77 -14.49 7.35 -8.34
C LYS A 77 -14.46 5.93 -7.77
N ARG A 78 -13.27 5.39 -7.51
CA ARG A 78 -13.11 4.04 -6.90
C ARG A 78 -13.82 3.94 -5.57
N THR A 79 -13.61 4.91 -4.68
CA THR A 79 -14.26 4.93 -3.37
C THR A 79 -15.78 4.92 -3.50
N LYS A 80 -16.34 5.70 -4.44
CA LYS A 80 -17.78 5.73 -4.70
C LYS A 80 -18.31 4.40 -5.24
N GLU A 81 -17.57 3.75 -6.13
CA GLU A 81 -17.90 2.44 -6.68
C GLU A 81 -17.88 1.37 -5.58
N ASP A 82 -16.83 1.33 -4.76
CA ASP A 82 -16.69 0.41 -3.63
C ASP A 82 -17.80 0.59 -2.60
N GLU A 83 -18.13 1.83 -2.25
CA GLU A 83 -19.26 2.12 -1.34
C GLU A 83 -20.61 1.69 -1.91
N ALA A 84 -20.82 1.85 -3.21
CA ALA A 84 -22.04 1.40 -3.87
C ALA A 84 -22.17 -0.12 -3.80
N ILE A 85 -21.12 -0.85 -4.17
CA ILE A 85 -21.06 -2.32 -4.10
C ILE A 85 -21.28 -2.78 -2.67
N LYS A 86 -20.60 -2.18 -1.70
CA LYS A 86 -20.76 -2.50 -0.28
C LYS A 86 -22.21 -2.36 0.19
N LYS A 87 -22.88 -1.26 -0.17
CA LYS A 87 -24.29 -1.04 0.18
C LYS A 87 -25.23 -2.08 -0.44
N ILE A 88 -24.90 -2.59 -1.62
CA ILE A 88 -25.69 -3.65 -2.25
C ILE A 88 -25.45 -4.99 -1.54
N ILE A 89 -24.18 -5.32 -1.23
CA ILE A 89 -23.82 -6.52 -0.46
C ILE A 89 -24.53 -6.54 0.89
N ASP A 90 -24.52 -5.43 1.62
CA ASP A 90 -25.16 -5.30 2.94
C ASP A 90 -26.67 -5.54 2.91
N LYS A 91 -27.31 -5.33 1.74
CA LYS A 91 -28.75 -5.58 1.52
C LYS A 91 -29.05 -6.93 0.87
N SER A 92 -28.02 -7.66 0.45
CA SER A 92 -28.14 -8.95 -0.22
C SER A 92 -28.06 -10.10 0.79
N THR A 93 -28.77 -11.19 0.54
CA THR A 93 -28.68 -12.42 1.33
C THR A 93 -28.10 -13.51 0.44
N MET A 94 -26.99 -14.10 0.89
CA MET A 94 -26.32 -15.17 0.17
C MET A 94 -25.62 -16.11 1.15
N GLU A 95 -25.57 -17.40 0.80
CA GLU A 95 -24.78 -18.40 1.51
C GLU A 95 -23.53 -18.72 0.68
N ILE A 96 -22.36 -18.56 1.26
CA ILE A 96 -21.09 -18.84 0.61
C ILE A 96 -20.53 -20.13 1.19
N PRO A 97 -20.36 -21.20 0.38
CA PRO A 97 -19.73 -22.43 0.83
C PRO A 97 -18.29 -22.19 1.29
N GLU A 98 -17.89 -22.87 2.37
CA GLU A 98 -16.53 -22.76 2.92
C GLU A 98 -15.44 -23.03 1.88
N ALA A 99 -15.66 -24.01 0.99
CA ALA A 99 -14.71 -24.35 -0.07
C ALA A 99 -14.45 -23.18 -1.03
N MET A 100 -15.41 -22.27 -1.26
CA MET A 100 -15.20 -21.07 -2.07
C MET A 100 -14.30 -20.07 -1.34
N ILE A 101 -14.48 -19.93 -0.03
CA ILE A 101 -13.67 -19.03 0.79
C ILE A 101 -12.23 -19.55 0.84
N GLU A 102 -12.04 -20.84 1.07
CA GLU A 102 -10.71 -21.46 1.07
C GLU A 102 -9.99 -21.25 -0.26
N THR A 103 -10.66 -21.54 -1.38
CA THR A 103 -10.09 -21.32 -2.73
C THR A 103 -9.71 -19.87 -2.94
N GLN A 104 -10.57 -18.92 -2.53
CA GLN A 104 -10.28 -17.51 -2.68
C GLN A 104 -9.10 -17.06 -1.81
N CYS A 105 -8.99 -17.56 -0.57
CA CYS A 105 -7.84 -17.31 0.29
C CYS A 105 -6.54 -17.83 -0.35
N GLU A 106 -6.55 -19.01 -0.93
CA GLU A 106 -5.40 -19.59 -1.64
C GLU A 106 -4.99 -18.73 -2.85
N ASN A 107 -5.97 -18.26 -3.63
CA ASN A 107 -5.69 -17.36 -4.76
C ASN A 107 -5.05 -16.06 -4.27
N MET A 108 -5.57 -15.45 -3.22
CA MET A 108 -5.01 -14.21 -2.65
C MET A 108 -3.60 -14.40 -2.11
N ILE A 109 -3.32 -15.54 -1.46
CA ILE A 109 -1.96 -15.87 -0.99
C ILE A 109 -1.02 -16.07 -2.17
N ASN A 110 -1.46 -16.72 -3.25
CA ASN A 110 -0.66 -16.89 -4.46
C ASN A 110 -0.37 -15.55 -5.14
N GLU A 111 -1.36 -14.66 -5.25
CA GLU A 111 -1.17 -13.28 -5.75
C GLU A 111 -0.16 -12.51 -4.88
N PHE A 112 -0.25 -12.66 -3.57
CA PHE A 112 0.70 -12.06 -2.64
C PHE A 112 2.11 -12.63 -2.82
N ALA A 113 2.25 -13.95 -2.96
CA ALA A 113 3.52 -14.61 -3.22
C ALA A 113 4.18 -14.11 -4.52
N GLN A 114 3.40 -13.93 -5.59
CA GLN A 114 3.90 -13.38 -6.85
C GLN A 114 4.39 -11.94 -6.70
N ARG A 115 3.67 -11.09 -5.96
CA ARG A 115 4.10 -9.71 -5.69
C ARG A 115 5.40 -9.64 -4.90
N ILE A 116 5.56 -10.50 -3.88
CA ILE A 116 6.80 -10.57 -3.11
C ILE A 116 7.96 -11.05 -3.99
N ALA A 117 7.70 -12.05 -4.84
CA ALA A 117 8.71 -12.57 -5.76
C ALA A 117 9.23 -11.50 -6.72
N GLN A 118 8.37 -10.60 -7.19
CA GLN A 118 8.79 -9.44 -8.00
C GLN A 118 9.72 -8.48 -7.24
N SER A 119 9.60 -8.43 -5.91
CA SER A 119 10.51 -7.65 -5.05
C SER A 119 11.78 -8.42 -4.66
N GLY A 120 12.01 -9.61 -5.23
CA GLY A 120 13.19 -10.44 -4.98
C GLY A 120 13.15 -11.24 -3.68
N LEU A 121 12.01 -11.32 -3.00
CA LEU A 121 11.80 -12.10 -1.78
C LEU A 121 10.98 -13.36 -2.06
N SER A 122 11.32 -14.48 -1.42
CA SER A 122 10.45 -15.66 -1.43
C SER A 122 9.41 -15.58 -0.31
N MET A 123 8.28 -16.30 -0.48
CA MET A 123 7.26 -16.42 0.58
C MET A 123 7.87 -17.01 1.86
N GLU A 124 8.80 -17.96 1.75
CA GLU A 124 9.49 -18.57 2.88
C GLU A 124 10.33 -17.55 3.67
N GLN A 125 11.09 -16.71 2.95
CA GLN A 125 11.84 -15.63 3.59
C GLN A 125 10.92 -14.61 4.26
N TYR A 126 9.81 -14.24 3.61
CA TYR A 126 8.83 -13.36 4.20
C TYR A 126 8.26 -13.93 5.51
N MET A 127 7.87 -15.20 5.53
CA MET A 127 7.37 -15.87 6.74
C MET A 127 8.41 -15.93 7.87
N GLN A 128 9.68 -16.17 7.54
CA GLN A 128 10.76 -16.15 8.52
C GLN A 128 10.93 -14.76 9.16
N PHE A 129 10.88 -13.66 8.35
CA PHE A 129 11.02 -12.31 8.86
C PHE A 129 9.80 -11.83 9.65
N SER A 130 8.60 -12.17 9.18
CA SER A 130 7.36 -11.73 9.83
C SER A 130 6.93 -12.58 11.01
N GLY A 131 7.47 -13.81 11.14
CA GLY A 131 7.03 -14.79 12.12
C GLY A 131 5.62 -15.35 11.87
N MET A 132 5.04 -15.10 10.69
CA MET A 132 3.71 -15.55 10.32
C MET A 132 3.74 -16.97 9.76
N THR A 133 2.63 -17.69 9.94
CA THR A 133 2.38 -18.98 9.31
C THR A 133 1.43 -18.82 8.13
N ILE A 134 1.37 -19.82 7.23
CA ILE A 134 0.39 -19.83 6.12
C ILE A 134 -1.04 -19.78 6.66
N ASP A 135 -1.34 -20.50 7.73
CA ASP A 135 -2.66 -20.49 8.35
C ASP A 135 -2.99 -19.13 8.94
N GLY A 136 -2.04 -18.47 9.60
CA GLY A 136 -2.20 -17.11 10.09
C GLY A 136 -2.45 -16.10 8.96
N LEU A 137 -1.79 -16.29 7.81
CA LEU A 137 -2.02 -15.47 6.63
C LEU A 137 -3.40 -15.75 6.01
N LYS A 138 -3.86 -17.03 5.97
CA LYS A 138 -5.21 -17.39 5.53
C LYS A 138 -6.28 -16.71 6.40
N GLU A 139 -6.14 -16.76 7.72
CA GLU A 139 -7.07 -16.08 8.64
C GLU A 139 -7.11 -14.57 8.42
N GLN A 140 -5.96 -13.96 8.15
CA GLN A 140 -5.88 -12.52 7.90
C GLN A 140 -6.57 -12.09 6.61
N VAL A 141 -6.45 -12.88 5.52
CA VAL A 141 -7.06 -12.54 4.22
C VAL A 141 -8.51 -12.99 4.10
N ARG A 142 -9.00 -13.86 4.98
CA ARG A 142 -10.35 -14.43 4.93
C ARG A 142 -11.48 -13.39 4.84
N PRO A 143 -11.52 -12.30 5.64
CA PRO A 143 -12.58 -11.29 5.54
C PRO A 143 -12.61 -10.59 4.17
N GLU A 144 -11.43 -10.36 3.59
CA GLU A 144 -11.31 -9.78 2.26
C GLU A 144 -11.73 -10.79 1.18
N ALA A 145 -11.36 -12.07 1.32
CA ALA A 145 -11.77 -13.14 0.43
C ALA A 145 -13.31 -13.27 0.37
N GLU A 146 -13.97 -13.26 1.52
CA GLU A 146 -15.43 -13.26 1.60
C GLU A 146 -16.05 -12.04 0.90
N THR A 147 -15.46 -10.86 1.09
CA THR A 147 -15.93 -9.62 0.44
C THR A 147 -15.76 -9.70 -1.07
N ARG A 148 -14.64 -10.21 -1.57
CA ARG A 148 -14.41 -10.39 -3.03
C ARG A 148 -15.42 -11.36 -3.64
N ILE A 149 -15.71 -12.48 -2.97
CA ILE A 149 -16.73 -13.44 -3.43
C ILE A 149 -18.11 -12.77 -3.48
N LYS A 150 -18.51 -12.09 -2.39
CA LYS A 150 -19.78 -11.37 -2.32
C LYS A 150 -19.93 -10.35 -3.45
N SER A 151 -18.88 -9.55 -3.67
CA SER A 151 -18.85 -8.55 -4.75
C SER A 151 -19.03 -9.20 -6.12
N SER A 152 -18.32 -10.29 -6.39
CA SER A 152 -18.41 -11.01 -7.66
C SER A 152 -19.80 -11.57 -7.91
N LEU A 153 -20.39 -12.25 -6.90
CA LEU A 153 -21.73 -12.83 -7.01
C LEU A 153 -22.83 -11.76 -7.20
N VAL A 154 -22.71 -10.64 -6.47
CA VAL A 154 -23.66 -9.52 -6.60
C VAL A 154 -23.56 -8.89 -7.98
N LEU A 155 -22.36 -8.62 -8.47
CA LEU A 155 -22.16 -8.02 -9.79
C LEU A 155 -22.62 -8.96 -10.91
N GLU A 156 -22.34 -10.27 -10.79
CA GLU A 156 -22.84 -11.27 -11.74
C GLU A 156 -24.36 -11.31 -11.78
N GLN A 157 -25.02 -11.26 -10.62
CA GLN A 157 -26.49 -11.27 -10.57
C GLN A 157 -27.08 -9.98 -11.14
N ILE A 158 -26.49 -8.81 -10.84
CA ILE A 158 -26.92 -7.54 -11.42
C ILE A 158 -26.78 -7.58 -12.95
N ALA A 159 -25.66 -8.06 -13.46
CA ALA A 159 -25.44 -8.16 -14.90
C ALA A 159 -26.51 -9.04 -15.59
N LYS A 160 -26.93 -10.13 -14.94
CA LYS A 160 -28.01 -11.01 -15.44
C LYS A 160 -29.39 -10.35 -15.40
N GLU A 161 -29.72 -9.71 -14.26
CA GLU A 161 -31.05 -9.08 -14.09
C GLU A 161 -31.25 -7.87 -15.00
N GLU A 162 -30.20 -7.07 -15.15
CA GLU A 162 -30.21 -5.86 -16.00
C GLU A 162 -29.89 -6.15 -17.46
N ASN A 163 -29.65 -7.42 -17.83
CA ASN A 163 -29.27 -7.86 -19.18
C ASN A 163 -28.10 -7.04 -19.75
N ILE A 164 -27.05 -6.87 -18.96
CA ILE A 164 -25.86 -6.12 -19.37
C ILE A 164 -25.05 -7.02 -20.31
N GLU A 165 -25.03 -6.66 -21.58
CA GLU A 165 -24.25 -7.31 -22.62
C GLU A 165 -23.09 -6.39 -23.02
N VAL A 166 -21.92 -6.96 -23.22
CA VAL A 166 -20.74 -6.24 -23.68
C VAL A 166 -20.57 -6.54 -25.17
N SER A 167 -20.52 -5.49 -25.99
CA SER A 167 -20.33 -5.61 -27.43
C SER A 167 -18.85 -5.92 -27.78
N GLU A 168 -18.62 -6.52 -28.95
CA GLU A 168 -17.26 -6.75 -29.45
C GLU A 168 -16.46 -5.44 -29.62
N ASP A 169 -17.13 -4.34 -29.98
CA ASP A 169 -16.50 -3.03 -30.13
C ASP A 169 -16.01 -2.48 -28.78
N GLU A 170 -16.75 -2.67 -27.69
CA GLU A 170 -16.34 -2.28 -26.34
C GLU A 170 -15.15 -3.12 -25.85
N ILE A 171 -15.14 -4.43 -26.15
CA ILE A 171 -14.01 -5.30 -25.84
C ILE A 171 -12.76 -4.83 -26.58
N ASN A 172 -12.87 -4.57 -27.88
CA ASN A 172 -11.76 -4.12 -28.70
C ASN A 172 -11.21 -2.76 -28.24
N ALA A 173 -12.10 -1.82 -27.90
CA ALA A 173 -11.69 -0.53 -27.38
C ALA A 173 -10.93 -0.62 -26.05
N GLU A 174 -11.30 -1.56 -25.18
CA GLU A 174 -10.59 -1.78 -23.92
C GLU A 174 -9.23 -2.47 -24.14
N VAL A 175 -9.17 -3.43 -25.08
CA VAL A 175 -7.89 -4.05 -25.49
C VAL A 175 -6.93 -3.02 -26.08
N GLU A 176 -7.44 -2.10 -26.93
CA GLU A 176 -6.62 -1.01 -27.48
C GLU A 176 -6.09 -0.06 -26.40
N LYS A 177 -6.90 0.29 -25.41
CA LYS A 177 -6.44 1.10 -24.25
C LYS A 177 -5.35 0.37 -23.46
N MET A 178 -5.51 -0.94 -23.22
CA MET A 178 -4.48 -1.72 -22.53
C MET A 178 -3.19 -1.75 -23.35
N ALA A 179 -3.28 -1.98 -24.66
CA ALA A 179 -2.12 -2.00 -25.55
C ALA A 179 -1.38 -0.65 -25.61
N ALA A 180 -2.10 0.46 -25.48
CA ALA A 180 -1.50 1.80 -25.47
C ALA A 180 -0.73 2.14 -24.16
N GLN A 181 -0.85 1.30 -23.13
CA GLN A 181 -0.12 1.47 -21.86
C GLN A 181 1.23 0.76 -21.84
N TYR A 182 1.54 -0.05 -22.86
CA TYR A 182 2.78 -0.79 -23.04
C TYR A 182 3.56 -0.31 -24.27
#